data_dddd4f4a462e584c9867987b53680558
#
_entry.id   dddd4f4a462e584c9867987b53680558
#
_cell.length_a   1.000
_cell.length_b   1.000
_cell.length_c   1.000
_cell.angle_alpha   90.00
_cell.angle_beta   90.00
_cell.angle_gamma   90.00
#
_symmetry.space_group_name_H-M   'P 1'
#
loop_
_entity.id
_entity.type
_entity.pdbx_description
1 polymer ?
#
loop_
_entity_poly.entity_id
_entity_poly.type
_entity_poly.pdbx_seq_one_letter_code
_entity_poly.pdbx_strand_id
1 'polypeptide(L)'
;MNANLHALDADCSEWSTGPWLIALGGRDAAGREYRLGTREYDWHQHVRGQLLCVESGLLHVSTAQGDWVLPPQRAGWIPPATEHRVQVCGALSGWSLLLAPEACHDLSNTPCVIGISAVLQALAQRAEGWDKRSALTLEQERMAQVMRDEIRLAPTEPLYLPMSSHPRLAGVLQALLAQPGSERSLEAWAEWGRCRRVPCGG
;
A
#
# COMPACT_ATOMS: atom_id res chain seq x y z
N MET A 1 -15.93 -21.77 -10.30
CA MET A 1 -14.79 -22.18 -9.45
C MET A 1 -13.83 -20.99 -9.41
N ASN A 2 -14.06 -20.08 -8.45
CA ASN A 2 -13.18 -18.93 -8.23
C ASN A 2 -12.02 -19.38 -7.33
N ALA A 3 -10.93 -19.78 -7.94
CA ALA A 3 -9.71 -20.07 -7.20
C ALA A 3 -9.21 -18.77 -6.56
N ASN A 4 -9.11 -18.81 -5.25
CA ASN A 4 -8.61 -17.80 -4.31
C ASN A 4 -7.18 -17.36 -4.68
N LEU A 5 -6.99 -16.41 -5.60
CA LEU A 5 -5.69 -15.76 -5.78
C LEU A 5 -5.27 -14.95 -4.53
N HIS A 6 -6.24 -14.49 -3.74
CA HIS A 6 -5.99 -13.81 -2.46
C HIS A 6 -5.31 -14.67 -1.39
N ALA A 7 -5.51 -15.99 -1.40
CA ALA A 7 -4.84 -16.89 -0.46
C ALA A 7 -3.32 -16.98 -0.72
N LEU A 8 -2.86 -16.76 -1.95
CA LEU A 8 -1.43 -16.80 -2.28
C LEU A 8 -0.70 -15.53 -1.88
N ASP A 9 -1.33 -14.36 -2.03
CA ASP A 9 -0.70 -13.07 -1.73
C ASP A 9 -0.61 -12.84 -0.22
N ALA A 10 -1.68 -13.12 0.53
CA ALA A 10 -1.68 -13.09 2.00
C ALA A 10 -0.67 -14.10 2.58
N ASP A 11 -0.54 -15.29 1.95
CA ASP A 11 0.39 -16.31 2.39
C ASP A 11 1.86 -15.88 2.21
N CYS A 12 2.21 -15.22 1.09
CA CYS A 12 3.59 -14.76 0.85
C CYS A 12 4.06 -13.67 1.83
N SER A 13 3.18 -12.81 2.32
CA SER A 13 3.51 -11.73 3.25
C SER A 13 3.89 -12.25 4.65
N GLU A 14 3.39 -13.42 5.02
CA GLU A 14 3.67 -14.10 6.29
C GLU A 14 4.90 -15.03 6.24
N TRP A 15 5.51 -15.21 5.06
CA TRP A 15 6.63 -16.14 4.95
C TRP A 15 7.90 -15.60 5.64
N SER A 16 8.36 -16.31 6.64
CA SER A 16 9.66 -16.08 7.29
C SER A 16 10.84 -16.69 6.53
N THR A 17 10.57 -17.49 5.48
CA THR A 17 11.57 -18.19 4.66
C THR A 17 11.36 -17.90 3.18
N GLY A 18 12.27 -18.34 2.31
CA GLY A 18 12.20 -18.11 0.87
C GLY A 18 13.06 -16.93 0.41
N PRO A 19 12.88 -16.43 -0.83
CA PRO A 19 13.67 -15.32 -1.34
C PRO A 19 13.41 -14.06 -0.53
N TRP A 20 14.43 -13.24 -0.31
CA TRP A 20 14.30 -12.03 0.48
C TRP A 20 13.47 -10.92 -0.20
N LEU A 21 13.26 -11.03 -1.52
CA LEU A 21 12.35 -10.19 -2.30
C LEU A 21 11.38 -11.06 -3.10
N ILE A 22 10.09 -10.77 -2.98
CA ILE A 22 9.00 -11.39 -3.75
C ILE A 22 8.24 -10.26 -4.44
N ALA A 23 8.04 -10.38 -5.75
CA ALA A 23 7.19 -9.45 -6.51
C ALA A 23 5.82 -10.09 -6.79
N LEU A 24 4.77 -9.30 -6.58
CA LEU A 24 3.39 -9.65 -6.84
C LEU A 24 2.84 -8.67 -7.88
N GLY A 25 2.38 -9.18 -8.99
CA GLY A 25 1.95 -8.34 -10.09
C GLY A 25 0.45 -8.25 -10.28
N GLY A 26 0.05 -7.21 -11.00
CA GLY A 26 -1.33 -6.89 -11.29
C GLY A 26 -1.93 -7.64 -12.49
N ARG A 27 -1.35 -8.78 -12.96
CA ARG A 27 -1.91 -9.56 -14.06
C ARG A 27 -2.07 -11.03 -13.68
N ASP A 28 -3.23 -11.61 -13.98
CA ASP A 28 -3.44 -13.04 -13.82
C ASP A 28 -2.64 -13.87 -14.87
N ALA A 29 -2.59 -15.19 -14.68
CA ALA A 29 -1.91 -16.11 -15.58
C ALA A 29 -2.45 -16.06 -17.04
N ALA A 30 -3.61 -15.45 -17.28
CA ALA A 30 -4.21 -15.23 -18.59
C ALA A 30 -3.89 -13.83 -19.16
N GLY A 31 -3.03 -13.04 -18.50
CA GLY A 31 -2.65 -11.70 -18.93
C GLY A 31 -3.73 -10.62 -18.71
N ARG A 32 -4.78 -10.93 -17.96
CA ARG A 32 -5.84 -9.98 -17.63
C ARG A 32 -5.39 -9.08 -16.49
N GLU A 33 -5.63 -7.77 -16.64
CA GLU A 33 -5.36 -6.82 -15.56
C GLU A 33 -6.10 -7.23 -14.28
N TYR A 34 -5.39 -7.19 -13.18
CA TYR A 34 -5.93 -7.42 -11.86
C TYR A 34 -6.81 -6.24 -11.47
N ARG A 35 -8.11 -6.37 -11.66
CA ARG A 35 -9.09 -5.38 -11.23
C ARG A 35 -9.57 -5.75 -9.83
N LEU A 36 -8.95 -5.17 -8.84
CA LEU A 36 -9.51 -5.16 -7.50
C LEU A 36 -10.68 -4.16 -7.50
N GLY A 37 -11.91 -4.66 -7.39
CA GLY A 37 -13.05 -3.81 -7.08
C GLY A 37 -12.87 -3.10 -5.73
N THR A 38 -13.81 -2.24 -5.32
CA THR A 38 -13.79 -1.66 -3.98
C THR A 38 -13.75 -2.78 -2.94
N ARG A 39 -12.66 -2.86 -2.20
CA ARG A 39 -12.42 -3.87 -1.17
C ARG A 39 -11.81 -3.20 0.06
N GLU A 40 -12.20 -3.67 1.21
CA GLU A 40 -11.58 -3.35 2.48
C GLU A 40 -10.79 -4.56 2.97
N TYR A 41 -9.55 -4.34 3.34
CA TYR A 41 -8.74 -5.28 4.11
C TYR A 41 -8.70 -4.73 5.53
N ASP A 42 -9.24 -5.49 6.46
CA ASP A 42 -9.31 -5.12 7.86
C ASP A 42 -7.92 -4.96 8.48
N TRP A 43 -7.84 -4.48 9.71
CA TRP A 43 -6.59 -4.33 10.43
C TRP A 43 -5.81 -5.64 10.46
N HIS A 44 -4.60 -5.62 9.95
CA HIS A 44 -3.67 -6.75 9.91
C HIS A 44 -2.23 -6.25 9.91
N GLN A 45 -1.32 -7.17 10.15
CA GLN A 45 0.12 -6.98 9.99
C GLN A 45 0.70 -8.22 9.32
N HIS A 46 1.90 -8.13 8.81
CA HIS A 46 2.61 -9.25 8.20
C HIS A 46 4.11 -9.20 8.50
N VAL A 47 4.77 -10.36 8.36
CA VAL A 47 6.20 -10.52 8.69
C VAL A 47 7.09 -9.69 7.77
N ARG A 48 6.76 -9.65 6.48
CA ARG A 48 7.56 -8.93 5.47
C ARG A 48 7.21 -7.45 5.40
N GLY A 49 8.21 -6.61 5.11
CA GLY A 49 7.94 -5.25 4.66
C GLY A 49 7.29 -5.26 3.29
N GLN A 50 6.39 -4.31 3.03
CA GLN A 50 5.62 -4.25 1.79
C GLN A 50 5.74 -2.89 1.13
N LEU A 51 6.07 -2.89 -0.16
CA LEU A 51 5.91 -1.74 -1.04
C LEU A 51 4.69 -1.98 -1.93
N LEU A 52 3.67 -1.15 -1.79
CA LEU A 52 2.44 -1.18 -2.59
C LEU A 52 2.46 -0.09 -3.63
N CYS A 53 2.48 -0.41 -4.91
CA CYS A 53 2.40 0.54 -6.01
C CYS A 53 1.03 0.51 -6.68
N VAL A 54 0.46 1.69 -6.92
CA VAL A 54 -0.81 1.89 -7.62
C VAL A 54 -0.53 2.38 -9.04
N GLU A 55 -1.05 1.69 -10.04
CA GLU A 55 -1.02 2.10 -11.45
C GLU A 55 -2.34 2.76 -11.89
N SER A 56 -3.46 2.27 -11.36
CA SER A 56 -4.79 2.87 -11.57
C SER A 56 -5.68 2.70 -10.34
N GLY A 57 -6.61 3.61 -10.11
CA GLY A 57 -7.45 3.65 -8.91
C GLY A 57 -6.82 4.44 -7.78
N LEU A 58 -7.35 4.28 -6.58
CA LEU A 58 -6.91 4.94 -5.37
C LEU A 58 -6.82 3.93 -4.24
N LEU A 59 -5.72 3.97 -3.51
CA LEU A 59 -5.51 3.17 -2.33
C LEU A 59 -5.44 4.06 -1.10
N HIS A 60 -6.23 3.74 -0.08
CA HIS A 60 -6.17 4.36 1.23
C HIS A 60 -5.57 3.36 2.22
N VAL A 61 -4.50 3.76 2.88
CA VAL A 61 -3.81 2.96 3.90
C VAL A 61 -3.91 3.68 5.23
N SER A 62 -4.47 3.00 6.22
CA SER A 62 -4.55 3.48 7.61
C SER A 62 -3.55 2.75 8.48
N THR A 63 -2.88 3.47 9.38
CA THR A 63 -2.03 2.91 10.42
C THR A 63 -2.29 3.64 11.74
N ALA A 64 -1.71 3.19 12.85
CA ALA A 64 -1.77 3.90 14.12
C ALA A 64 -1.14 5.31 14.05
N GLN A 65 -0.25 5.57 13.09
CA GLN A 65 0.46 6.84 12.92
C GLN A 65 -0.31 7.82 12.02
N GLY A 66 -1.29 7.33 11.23
CA GLY A 66 -2.14 8.15 10.37
C GLY A 66 -2.57 7.43 9.09
N ASP A 67 -3.10 8.20 8.17
CA ASP A 67 -3.67 7.71 6.91
C ASP A 67 -2.89 8.26 5.72
N TRP A 68 -2.70 7.42 4.72
CA TRP A 68 -2.08 7.78 3.44
C TRP A 68 -3.04 7.49 2.31
N VAL A 69 -3.07 8.38 1.35
CA VAL A 69 -3.77 8.17 0.08
C VAL A 69 -2.72 8.01 -1.01
N LEU A 70 -2.75 6.88 -1.70
CA LEU A 70 -1.82 6.53 -2.76
C LEU A 70 -2.50 6.74 -4.12
N PRO A 71 -2.17 7.81 -4.84
CA PRO A 71 -2.58 8.01 -6.22
C PRO A 71 -1.71 7.16 -7.17
N PRO A 72 -2.09 7.05 -8.47
CA PRO A 72 -1.26 6.40 -9.46
C PRO A 72 0.18 6.90 -9.49
N GLN A 73 1.12 6.01 -9.79
CA GLN A 73 2.56 6.25 -9.85
C GLN A 73 3.21 6.62 -8.50
N ARG A 74 2.57 6.26 -7.40
CA ARG A 74 3.14 6.35 -6.05
C ARG A 74 3.10 4.99 -5.38
N ALA A 75 4.05 4.78 -4.48
CA ALA A 75 4.06 3.59 -3.67
C ALA A 75 4.02 3.92 -2.19
N GLY A 76 3.24 3.14 -1.45
CA GLY A 76 3.28 3.11 0.01
C GLY A 76 4.29 2.08 0.48
N TRP A 77 5.22 2.50 1.32
CA TRP A 77 6.10 1.61 2.06
C TRP A 77 5.50 1.33 3.43
N ILE A 78 5.35 0.05 3.75
CA ILE A 78 4.87 -0.44 5.04
C ILE A 78 5.97 -1.33 5.61
N PRO A 79 6.64 -0.92 6.72
CA PRO A 79 7.68 -1.71 7.35
C PRO A 79 7.15 -3.05 7.89
N PRO A 80 8.04 -4.04 8.12
CA PRO A 80 7.68 -5.30 8.76
C PRO A 80 6.91 -5.11 10.07
N ALA A 81 5.95 -5.99 10.36
CA ALA A 81 5.14 -6.02 11.58
C ALA A 81 4.38 -4.69 11.87
N THR A 82 4.13 -3.89 10.86
CA THR A 82 3.32 -2.66 11.00
C THR A 82 1.85 -2.99 10.84
N GLU A 83 1.06 -2.74 11.88
CA GLU A 83 -0.39 -2.89 11.83
C GLU A 83 -1.01 -1.83 10.92
N HIS A 84 -1.78 -2.27 9.94
CA HIS A 84 -2.39 -1.40 8.95
C HIS A 84 -3.70 -1.96 8.41
N ARG A 85 -4.50 -1.07 7.82
CA ARG A 85 -5.73 -1.38 7.08
C ARG A 85 -5.63 -0.78 5.69
N VAL A 86 -6.16 -1.48 4.71
CA VAL A 86 -6.14 -1.03 3.31
C VAL A 86 -7.55 -0.96 2.76
N GLN A 87 -7.89 0.16 2.15
CA GLN A 87 -9.15 0.36 1.44
C GLN A 87 -8.88 0.73 -0.01
N VAL A 88 -9.45 -0.04 -0.93
CA VAL A 88 -9.35 0.18 -2.36
C VAL A 88 -10.58 0.93 -2.85
N CYS A 89 -10.39 2.07 -3.49
CA CYS A 89 -11.45 2.86 -4.11
C CYS A 89 -11.32 2.82 -5.64
N GLY A 90 -12.37 2.33 -6.31
CA GLY A 90 -12.38 2.17 -7.77
C GLY A 90 -11.71 0.90 -8.26
N ALA A 91 -11.44 0.84 -9.59
CA ALA A 91 -10.69 -0.25 -10.17
C ALA A 91 -9.20 -0.03 -9.88
N LEU A 92 -8.56 -0.95 -9.16
CA LEU A 92 -7.15 -0.89 -8.82
C LEU A 92 -6.36 -1.84 -9.73
N SER A 93 -5.34 -1.31 -10.38
CA SER A 93 -4.22 -2.09 -10.90
C SER A 93 -2.94 -1.62 -10.24
N GLY A 94 -1.98 -2.52 -10.08
CA GLY A 94 -0.72 -2.21 -9.44
C GLY A 94 0.10 -3.45 -9.19
N TRP A 95 1.21 -3.28 -8.51
CA TRP A 95 2.12 -4.35 -8.12
C TRP A 95 2.62 -4.13 -6.68
N SER A 96 3.15 -5.16 -6.10
CA SER A 96 3.69 -5.13 -4.75
C SER A 96 5.05 -5.83 -4.68
N LEU A 97 5.95 -5.31 -3.85
CA LEU A 97 7.16 -6.00 -3.45
C LEU A 97 7.07 -6.34 -1.98
N LEU A 98 7.36 -7.59 -1.65
CA LEU A 98 7.48 -8.07 -0.27
C LEU A 98 8.95 -8.32 0.03
N LEU A 99 9.48 -7.66 1.06
CA LEU A 99 10.86 -7.75 1.47
C LEU A 99 10.97 -8.48 2.82
N ALA A 100 11.87 -9.44 2.91
CA ALA A 100 12.16 -10.11 4.19
C ALA A 100 12.69 -9.10 5.22
N PRO A 101 12.41 -9.26 6.51
CA PRO A 101 12.78 -8.29 7.55
C PRO A 101 14.26 -7.91 7.54
N GLU A 102 15.15 -8.86 7.28
CA GLU A 102 16.60 -8.65 7.18
C GLU A 102 17.01 -7.76 6.01
N ALA A 103 16.18 -7.64 4.97
CA ALA A 103 16.43 -6.76 3.84
C ALA A 103 15.89 -5.34 4.06
N CYS A 104 15.21 -5.08 5.18
CA CYS A 104 14.55 -3.80 5.46
C CYS A 104 15.33 -2.88 6.40
N HIS A 105 16.48 -3.31 6.94
CA HIS A 105 17.21 -2.62 8.02
C HIS A 105 17.69 -1.20 7.67
N ASP A 106 17.88 -0.90 6.40
CA ASP A 106 18.32 0.40 5.88
C ASP A 106 17.20 1.18 5.16
N LEU A 107 15.97 0.66 5.21
CA LEU A 107 14.77 1.34 4.73
C LEU A 107 14.08 2.09 5.87
N SER A 108 13.09 2.94 5.54
CA SER A 108 12.32 3.65 6.55
C SER A 108 11.68 2.66 7.54
N ASN A 109 11.81 2.94 8.83
CA ASN A 109 11.14 2.19 9.90
C ASN A 109 9.72 2.70 10.19
N THR A 110 9.25 3.69 9.46
CA THR A 110 7.90 4.23 9.53
C THR A 110 7.22 4.16 8.18
N PRO A 111 5.90 3.91 8.13
CA PRO A 111 5.14 3.97 6.89
C PRO A 111 5.32 5.32 6.19
N CYS A 112 5.48 5.29 4.89
CA CYS A 112 5.63 6.51 4.10
C CYS A 112 5.20 6.29 2.64
N VAL A 113 4.98 7.38 1.93
CA VAL A 113 4.76 7.37 0.48
C VAL A 113 6.04 7.80 -0.21
N ILE A 114 6.41 7.06 -1.26
CA ILE A 114 7.60 7.35 -2.07
C ILE A 114 7.23 7.49 -3.55
N GLY A 115 8.02 8.29 -4.27
CA GLY A 115 7.99 8.34 -5.72
C GLY A 115 8.56 7.05 -6.33
N ILE A 116 8.07 6.66 -7.50
CA ILE A 116 8.54 5.47 -8.22
C ILE A 116 9.38 5.89 -9.42
N SER A 117 10.62 5.40 -9.47
CA SER A 117 11.46 5.55 -10.66
C SER A 117 11.04 4.57 -11.78
N ALA A 118 11.33 4.93 -13.03
CA ALA A 118 11.11 4.02 -14.15
C ALA A 118 11.95 2.74 -14.04
N VAL A 119 13.11 2.79 -13.39
CA VAL A 119 13.97 1.63 -13.13
C VAL A 119 13.29 0.68 -12.16
N LEU A 120 12.80 1.19 -11.02
CA LEU A 120 12.09 0.39 -10.02
C LEU A 120 10.85 -0.28 -10.64
N GLN A 121 10.06 0.47 -11.40
CA GLN A 121 8.87 -0.06 -12.06
C GLN A 121 9.20 -1.19 -13.05
N ALA A 122 10.19 -0.99 -13.92
CA ALA A 122 10.58 -1.99 -14.91
C ALA A 122 11.13 -3.28 -14.26
N LEU A 123 11.93 -3.13 -13.19
CA LEU A 123 12.47 -4.28 -12.46
C LEU A 123 11.39 -5.02 -11.67
N ALA A 124 10.46 -4.32 -11.04
CA ALA A 124 9.33 -4.91 -10.33
C ALA A 124 8.46 -5.74 -11.29
N GLN A 125 8.07 -5.18 -12.44
CA GLN A 125 7.32 -5.90 -13.47
C GLN A 125 8.06 -7.16 -13.97
N ARG A 126 9.39 -7.08 -14.15
CA ARG A 126 10.19 -8.25 -14.51
C ARG A 126 10.20 -9.31 -13.42
N ALA A 127 10.25 -8.88 -12.16
CA ALA A 127 10.30 -9.77 -11.00
C ALA A 127 8.97 -10.50 -10.72
N GLU A 128 7.85 -10.02 -11.24
CA GLU A 128 6.55 -10.70 -11.11
C GLU A 128 6.57 -12.15 -11.62
N GLY A 129 7.40 -12.42 -12.64
CA GLY A 129 7.57 -13.76 -13.22
C GLY A 129 8.56 -14.66 -12.47
N TRP A 130 9.20 -14.19 -11.36
CA TRP A 130 10.15 -15.00 -10.60
C TRP A 130 9.43 -16.04 -9.75
N ASP A 131 10.13 -17.17 -9.52
CA ASP A 131 9.63 -18.17 -8.57
C ASP A 131 9.66 -17.59 -7.15
N LYS A 132 8.52 -17.63 -6.48
CA LYS A 132 8.31 -17.06 -5.14
C LYS A 132 8.85 -17.94 -4.01
N ARG A 133 9.26 -19.17 -4.30
CA ARG A 133 9.71 -20.15 -3.29
C ARG A 133 11.19 -20.44 -3.34
N SER A 134 11.80 -20.36 -4.52
CA SER A 134 13.22 -20.63 -4.72
C SER A 134 14.07 -19.41 -4.35
N ALA A 135 15.28 -19.65 -3.91
CA ALA A 135 16.29 -18.60 -3.75
C ALA A 135 16.50 -17.86 -5.08
N LEU A 136 16.79 -16.57 -4.99
CA LEU A 136 17.08 -15.77 -6.18
C LEU A 136 18.35 -16.28 -6.88
N THR A 137 18.35 -16.28 -8.21
CA THR A 137 19.57 -16.49 -8.99
C THR A 137 20.52 -15.29 -8.84
N LEU A 138 21.78 -15.43 -9.22
CA LEU A 138 22.74 -14.32 -9.16
C LEU A 138 22.30 -13.09 -9.96
N GLU A 139 21.60 -13.30 -11.08
CA GLU A 139 21.04 -12.23 -11.90
C GLU A 139 19.87 -11.55 -11.20
N GLN A 140 18.97 -12.34 -10.62
CA GLN A 140 17.81 -11.85 -9.86
C GLN A 140 18.29 -11.10 -8.60
N GLU A 141 19.31 -11.62 -7.92
CA GLU A 141 19.90 -10.98 -6.74
C GLU A 141 20.40 -9.56 -7.06
N ARG A 142 21.16 -9.38 -8.16
CA ARG A 142 21.62 -8.05 -8.58
C ARG A 142 20.46 -7.09 -8.88
N MET A 143 19.42 -7.58 -9.57
CA MET A 143 18.22 -6.77 -9.86
C MET A 143 17.45 -6.42 -8.59
N ALA A 144 17.31 -7.36 -7.66
CA ALA A 144 16.66 -7.15 -6.38
C ALA A 144 17.40 -6.12 -5.51
N GLN A 145 18.74 -6.14 -5.52
CA GLN A 145 19.57 -5.14 -4.83
C GLN A 145 19.34 -3.73 -5.42
N VAL A 146 19.25 -3.61 -6.74
CA VAL A 146 18.93 -2.32 -7.38
C VAL A 146 17.54 -1.84 -6.97
N MET A 147 16.53 -2.72 -6.96
CA MET A 147 15.18 -2.34 -6.49
C MET A 147 15.19 -1.85 -5.04
N ARG A 148 15.93 -2.51 -4.15
CA ARG A 148 16.07 -2.07 -2.75
C ARG A 148 16.75 -0.70 -2.66
N ASP A 149 17.81 -0.45 -3.44
CA ASP A 149 18.48 0.84 -3.49
C ASP A 149 17.57 1.95 -4.02
N GLU A 150 16.76 1.68 -5.04
CA GLU A 150 15.75 2.60 -5.56
C GLU A 150 14.72 2.96 -4.49
N ILE A 151 14.24 1.99 -3.68
CA ILE A 151 13.31 2.24 -2.57
C ILE A 151 13.98 3.11 -1.50
N ARG A 152 15.22 2.78 -1.12
CA ARG A 152 15.98 3.49 -0.09
C ARG A 152 16.29 4.95 -0.47
N LEU A 153 16.58 5.21 -1.74
CA LEU A 153 16.95 6.52 -2.26
C LEU A 153 15.75 7.35 -2.73
N ALA A 154 14.57 6.74 -2.82
CA ALA A 154 13.38 7.44 -3.28
C ALA A 154 13.00 8.61 -2.34
N PRO A 155 12.64 9.77 -2.90
CA PRO A 155 12.15 10.87 -2.09
C PRO A 155 10.83 10.50 -1.42
N THR A 156 10.73 10.78 -0.13
CA THR A 156 9.46 10.67 0.61
C THR A 156 8.53 11.81 0.21
N GLU A 157 7.28 11.49 -0.09
CA GLU A 157 6.28 12.48 -0.49
C GLU A 157 5.30 12.77 0.65
N PRO A 158 4.87 14.03 0.82
CA PRO A 158 3.97 14.45 1.90
C PRO A 158 2.50 14.12 1.58
N LEU A 159 2.21 12.89 1.15
CA LEU A 159 0.85 12.39 0.90
C LEU A 159 0.22 11.79 2.15
N TYR A 160 0.58 12.34 3.30
CA TYR A 160 0.07 11.97 4.60
C TYR A 160 -1.13 12.86 4.94
N LEU A 161 -2.25 12.22 5.28
CA LEU A 161 -3.41 12.88 5.86
C LEU A 161 -3.33 12.69 7.38
N PRO A 162 -2.97 13.73 8.14
CA PRO A 162 -2.94 13.59 9.59
C PRO A 162 -4.36 13.32 10.09
N MET A 163 -4.61 12.12 10.61
CA MET A 163 -5.86 11.85 11.29
C MET A 163 -5.90 12.62 12.60
N SER A 164 -6.92 13.44 12.73
CA SER A 164 -7.10 14.21 13.96
C SER A 164 -7.73 13.35 15.03
N SER A 165 -7.14 13.33 16.23
CA SER A 165 -7.76 12.78 17.43
C SER A 165 -8.99 13.59 17.88
N HIS A 166 -9.21 14.79 17.32
CA HIS A 166 -10.39 15.59 17.62
C HIS A 166 -11.63 15.04 16.88
N PRO A 167 -12.66 14.55 17.59
CA PRO A 167 -13.78 13.79 16.99
C PRO A 167 -14.50 14.48 15.84
N ARG A 168 -14.59 15.82 15.88
CA ARG A 168 -15.23 16.61 14.81
C ARG A 168 -14.40 16.64 13.53
N LEU A 169 -13.09 16.80 13.66
CA LEU A 169 -12.17 16.80 12.51
C LEU A 169 -12.05 15.40 11.93
N ALA A 170 -11.97 14.36 12.77
CA ALA A 170 -11.99 12.98 12.31
C ALA A 170 -13.23 12.69 11.46
N GLY A 171 -14.43 13.17 11.88
CA GLY A 171 -15.66 13.03 11.11
C GLY A 171 -15.62 13.74 9.76
N VAL A 172 -15.03 14.94 9.68
CA VAL A 172 -14.85 15.67 8.42
C VAL A 172 -13.88 14.95 7.50
N LEU A 173 -12.74 14.49 8.03
CA LEU A 173 -11.75 13.75 7.25
C LEU A 173 -12.32 12.44 6.69
N GLN A 174 -13.07 11.68 7.49
CA GLN A 174 -13.74 10.47 7.01
C GLN A 174 -14.76 10.77 5.90
N ALA A 175 -15.52 11.87 6.03
CA ALA A 175 -16.48 12.25 4.99
C ALA A 175 -15.80 12.71 3.69
N LEU A 176 -14.65 13.39 3.79
CA LEU A 176 -13.82 13.75 2.63
C LEU A 176 -13.24 12.51 1.94
N LEU A 177 -12.76 11.53 2.71
CA LEU A 177 -12.25 10.27 2.18
C LEU A 177 -13.36 9.45 1.49
N ALA A 178 -14.58 9.46 2.05
CA ALA A 178 -15.71 8.77 1.46
C ALA A 178 -16.24 9.46 0.17
N GLN A 179 -16.02 10.78 0.04
CA GLN A 179 -16.48 11.59 -1.09
C GLN A 179 -15.40 12.58 -1.55
N PRO A 180 -14.29 12.09 -2.12
CA PRO A 180 -13.16 12.96 -2.50
C PRO A 180 -13.49 13.97 -3.59
N GLY A 181 -14.54 13.75 -4.39
CA GLY A 181 -15.07 14.69 -5.40
C GLY A 181 -16.09 15.69 -4.87
N SER A 182 -16.24 15.83 -3.54
CA SER A 182 -17.18 16.79 -2.97
C SER A 182 -16.77 18.24 -3.27
N GLU A 183 -17.67 19.01 -3.87
CA GLU A 183 -17.46 20.45 -4.18
C GLU A 183 -17.75 21.38 -2.99
N ARG A 184 -17.91 20.84 -1.78
CA ARG A 184 -18.17 21.67 -0.60
C ARG A 184 -16.98 22.58 -0.31
N SER A 185 -17.28 23.86 -0.03
CA SER A 185 -16.25 24.80 0.40
C SER A 185 -15.69 24.44 1.79
N LEU A 186 -14.54 25.00 2.13
CA LEU A 186 -13.93 24.81 3.45
C LEU A 186 -14.87 25.26 4.59
N GLU A 187 -15.60 26.36 4.38
CA GLU A 187 -16.58 26.89 5.32
C GLU A 187 -17.75 25.92 5.54
N ALA A 188 -18.25 25.32 4.44
CA ALA A 188 -19.32 24.32 4.50
C ALA A 188 -18.88 23.06 5.23
N TRP A 189 -17.61 22.62 5.06
CA TRP A 189 -17.03 21.53 5.83
C TRP A 189 -16.86 21.88 7.31
N ALA A 190 -16.44 23.10 7.62
CA ALA A 190 -16.30 23.56 8.99
C ALA A 190 -17.65 23.63 9.72
N GLU A 191 -18.70 24.06 9.03
CA GLU A 191 -20.07 24.08 9.56
C GLU A 191 -20.62 22.67 9.77
N TRP A 192 -20.44 21.78 8.79
CA TRP A 192 -20.82 20.37 8.90
C TRP A 192 -20.13 19.66 10.08
N GLY A 193 -18.84 19.91 10.31
CA GLY A 193 -18.10 19.38 11.47
C GLY A 193 -18.58 19.95 12.80
N ARG A 194 -19.17 21.15 12.84
CA ARG A 194 -19.77 21.75 14.05
C ARG A 194 -21.14 21.14 14.36
N CYS A 195 -21.94 20.82 13.34
CA CYS A 195 -23.31 20.34 13.51
C CYS A 195 -23.42 18.87 13.87
N ARG A 196 -22.40 18.04 13.62
CA ARG A 196 -22.43 16.63 14.04
C ARG A 196 -22.18 16.51 15.55
N ARG A 197 -23.23 16.20 16.30
CA ARG A 197 -23.09 15.65 17.65
C ARG A 197 -22.40 14.28 17.52
N VAL A 198 -21.26 14.11 18.19
CA VAL A 198 -20.64 12.79 18.37
C VAL A 198 -21.67 11.96 19.15
N PRO A 199 -22.09 10.76 18.67
CA PRO A 199 -22.85 9.87 19.51
C PRO A 199 -21.99 9.54 20.73
N CYS A 200 -22.43 9.92 21.92
CA CYS A 200 -21.84 9.42 23.13
C CYS A 200 -22.08 7.91 23.12
N GLY A 201 -21.01 7.12 22.88
CA GLY A 201 -21.06 5.68 23.05
C GLY A 201 -21.41 5.39 24.51
N GLY A 202 -22.52 4.67 24.67
CA GLY A 202 -22.85 4.00 25.91
C GLY A 202 -22.09 2.67 26.01
#